data_1a61a7d5280b730adf27003ae2724b6a
#
_entry.id   1a61a7d5280b730adf27003ae2724b6a
#
_cell.length_a   1.000
_cell.length_b   1.000
_cell.length_c   1.000
_cell.angle_alpha   90.00
_cell.angle_beta   90.00
_cell.angle_gamma   90.00
#
_symmetry.space_group_name_H-M   'P 1'
#
loop_
_entity.id
_entity.type
_entity.pdbx_description
1 polymer ?
#
loop_
_entity_poly.entity_id
_entity_poly.type
_entity_poly.pdbx_seq_one_letter_code
_entity_poly.pdbx_strand_id
1 'polypeptide(L)'
;MSYFTRLLCTGILFGISQIGFTQIITWTDNIPSALQPFQNNPQLLASYTQDTIFIYGQPAVKTSVPTLKSNPQPSVSFTSAAIIVPANTQQVAKTLTDFSHYVGLFPTLKSAKTIEQSGNIVQVKYKVSIPTPIPVLNFNEDVTLQHQIKPNSIASLVIDAPIPYGVGKLEWFALDEHRTLVTLTQWGDLNQPKGFILKKILNAIPEVKLGVPSTGNAFVLEALRTRFIGQNTAPLDGGQMPSPQLNATQLTKIAQLSQTSQQPVSFLHAPTSIMYTHGREAMRFSTTYQFYKQTPQQLQKWLTPLAYKDLFPRQIKKVVTTPIQNQGQDADIQVNVGLGVINIPFAFKLHFNYPNASENNFYANGGDLRFIKGQMGFTELNQGTLLKMTTSMKIDEKAPFLLRAMRSLPYHDVLPAVGGNAVFVQKIKAKT
;
A
#
# COMPACT_ATOMS: atom_id res chain seq x y z
N MET A 1 61.05 -39.70 -30.88
CA MET A 1 60.15 -39.92 -32.03
C MET A 1 58.82 -39.29 -31.59
N SER A 2 58.23 -38.37 -32.15
CA SER A 2 58.18 -37.64 -33.37
C SER A 2 57.12 -36.59 -33.19
N TYR A 3 57.49 -35.34 -33.36
CA TYR A 3 56.84 -34.35 -34.18
C TYR A 3 55.30 -34.24 -34.17
N PHE A 4 54.73 -33.14 -33.74
CA PHE A 4 54.32 -32.10 -34.68
C PHE A 4 54.09 -30.78 -33.94
N THR A 5 54.81 -29.81 -34.47
CA THR A 5 54.84 -28.41 -34.15
C THR A 5 53.73 -27.68 -34.95
N ARG A 6 53.23 -26.55 -34.38
CA ARG A 6 52.69 -25.37 -35.05
C ARG A 6 51.20 -25.40 -35.41
N LEU A 7 50.44 -24.53 -34.79
CA LEU A 7 50.07 -23.25 -35.41
C LEU A 7 49.57 -22.25 -34.37
N LEU A 8 50.30 -21.15 -34.22
CA LEU A 8 49.80 -19.90 -33.69
C LEU A 8 48.66 -19.42 -34.59
N CYS A 9 47.50 -19.20 -34.05
CA CYS A 9 46.58 -18.20 -34.56
C CYS A 9 46.08 -17.37 -33.38
N THR A 10 46.70 -16.23 -33.27
CA THR A 10 46.31 -15.10 -32.42
C THR A 10 44.92 -14.64 -32.82
N GLY A 11 43.94 -15.11 -32.08
CA GLY A 11 42.58 -14.56 -32.09
C GLY A 11 42.38 -13.76 -30.81
N ILE A 12 42.81 -12.52 -30.78
CA ILE A 12 42.33 -11.54 -29.79
C ILE A 12 40.85 -11.31 -30.10
N LEU A 13 40.00 -12.14 -29.56
CA LEU A 13 38.60 -11.81 -29.39
C LEU A 13 38.52 -10.71 -28.33
N PHE A 14 38.55 -9.47 -28.79
CA PHE A 14 37.96 -8.36 -28.06
C PHE A 14 36.52 -8.78 -27.81
N GLY A 15 36.27 -9.39 -26.66
CA GLY A 15 34.97 -9.42 -26.05
C GLY A 15 34.57 -7.98 -25.76
N ILE A 16 33.99 -7.33 -26.75
CA ILE A 16 33.21 -6.13 -26.53
C ILE A 16 32.06 -6.62 -25.65
N SER A 17 32.29 -6.54 -24.33
CA SER A 17 31.16 -6.50 -23.41
C SER A 17 30.29 -5.35 -23.93
N GLN A 18 29.23 -5.68 -24.64
CA GLN A 18 28.16 -4.73 -24.88
C GLN A 18 27.71 -4.29 -23.49
N ILE A 19 28.27 -3.18 -23.02
CA ILE A 19 27.67 -2.36 -22.01
C ILE A 19 26.35 -1.96 -22.68
N GLY A 20 25.30 -2.73 -22.36
CA GLY A 20 23.97 -2.40 -22.85
C GLY A 20 23.61 -1.04 -22.29
N PHE A 21 23.86 -0.01 -23.08
CA PHE A 21 23.27 1.30 -22.80
C PHE A 21 21.77 1.08 -22.79
N THR A 22 21.16 1.26 -21.66
CA THR A 22 19.71 1.26 -21.54
C THR A 22 19.23 2.51 -22.24
N GLN A 23 18.82 2.36 -23.50
CA GLN A 23 18.35 3.46 -24.32
C GLN A 23 17.20 4.17 -23.64
N ILE A 24 17.27 5.50 -23.53
CA ILE A 24 16.14 6.32 -23.07
C ILE A 24 14.93 6.03 -23.96
N ILE A 25 13.84 5.64 -23.33
CA ILE A 25 12.58 5.33 -24.00
C ILE A 25 11.83 6.65 -24.23
N THR A 26 11.50 6.95 -25.49
CA THR A 26 10.59 8.04 -25.80
C THR A 26 9.21 7.72 -25.22
N TRP A 27 8.75 8.55 -24.29
CA TRP A 27 7.51 8.35 -23.58
C TRP A 27 6.81 9.68 -23.28
N THR A 28 5.51 9.70 -23.54
CA THR A 28 4.66 10.83 -23.15
C THR A 28 3.88 10.44 -21.92
N ASP A 29 4.10 11.17 -20.82
CA ASP A 29 3.36 11.04 -19.59
C ASP A 29 1.90 11.49 -19.79
N ASN A 30 0.97 10.55 -19.69
CA ASN A 30 -0.47 10.76 -19.67
C ASN A 30 -1.12 10.18 -18.40
N ILE A 31 -0.33 10.07 -17.30
CA ILE A 31 -0.82 9.67 -16.00
C ILE A 31 -1.76 10.78 -15.47
N PRO A 32 -2.97 10.45 -15.02
CA PRO A 32 -3.90 11.45 -14.49
C PRO A 32 -3.31 12.14 -13.25
N SER A 33 -3.58 13.43 -13.09
CA SER A 33 -3.26 14.11 -11.85
C SER A 33 -4.12 13.58 -10.69
N ALA A 34 -3.53 13.50 -9.50
CA ALA A 34 -4.28 13.24 -8.28
C ALA A 34 -5.37 14.29 -8.00
N LEU A 35 -5.22 15.50 -8.53
CA LEU A 35 -6.20 16.57 -8.35
C LEU A 35 -7.46 16.42 -9.21
N GLN A 36 -7.44 15.55 -10.24
CA GLN A 36 -8.54 15.46 -11.20
C GLN A 36 -9.92 15.23 -10.55
N PRO A 37 -10.10 14.32 -9.57
CA PRO A 37 -11.39 14.14 -8.89
C PRO A 37 -11.81 15.34 -8.01
N PHE A 38 -10.89 16.28 -7.77
CA PHE A 38 -11.04 17.46 -6.90
C PHE A 38 -11.00 18.75 -7.71
N GLN A 39 -11.51 18.74 -8.94
CA GLN A 39 -11.61 19.92 -9.82
C GLN A 39 -10.23 20.57 -10.10
N ASN A 40 -9.16 19.80 -10.07
CA ASN A 40 -7.76 20.26 -10.14
C ASN A 40 -7.39 21.31 -9.09
N ASN A 41 -8.06 21.29 -7.93
CA ASN A 41 -7.84 22.23 -6.85
C ASN A 41 -7.06 21.58 -5.69
N PRO A 42 -5.80 22.00 -5.43
CA PRO A 42 -4.99 21.48 -4.33
C PRO A 42 -5.61 21.71 -2.95
N GLN A 43 -6.24 22.86 -2.72
CA GLN A 43 -6.87 23.18 -1.43
C GLN A 43 -8.05 22.24 -1.14
N LEU A 44 -8.81 21.89 -2.19
CA LEU A 44 -9.92 20.96 -2.05
C LEU A 44 -9.42 19.56 -1.68
N LEU A 45 -8.39 19.03 -2.34
CA LEU A 45 -7.79 17.75 -1.97
C LEU A 45 -7.16 17.81 -0.56
N ALA A 46 -6.49 18.89 -0.22
CA ALA A 46 -5.89 19.10 1.11
C ALA A 46 -6.93 19.04 2.23
N SER A 47 -8.16 19.48 2.00
CA SER A 47 -9.24 19.43 3.00
C SER A 47 -9.64 17.99 3.37
N TYR A 48 -9.40 17.01 2.50
CA TYR A 48 -9.59 15.58 2.81
C TYR A 48 -8.34 14.98 3.46
N THR A 49 -7.16 15.44 3.08
CA THR A 49 -5.89 14.89 3.56
C THR A 49 -5.69 15.14 5.05
N GLN A 50 -5.96 16.36 5.53
CA GLN A 50 -5.75 16.77 6.93
C GLN A 50 -4.33 16.38 7.43
N ASP A 51 -4.24 15.64 8.52
CA ASP A 51 -3.01 15.08 9.13
C ASP A 51 -2.73 13.62 8.71
N THR A 52 -3.52 13.09 7.76
CA THR A 52 -3.43 11.71 7.29
C THR A 52 -2.75 11.59 5.94
N ILE A 53 -2.45 10.35 5.52
CA ILE A 53 -2.25 10.04 4.11
C ILE A 53 -3.59 9.60 3.55
N PHE A 54 -4.14 10.39 2.64
CA PHE A 54 -5.41 10.13 1.98
C PHE A 54 -5.17 9.34 0.70
N ILE A 55 -5.83 8.18 0.53
CA ILE A 55 -5.60 7.22 -0.56
C ILE A 55 -6.93 6.88 -1.22
N TYR A 56 -6.98 6.94 -2.54
CA TYR A 56 -8.21 6.67 -3.31
C TYR A 56 -7.89 6.14 -4.71
N GLY A 57 -8.84 5.39 -5.27
CA GLY A 57 -8.79 4.95 -6.66
C GLY A 57 -9.27 6.02 -7.63
N GLN A 58 -8.74 6.00 -8.84
CA GLN A 58 -9.27 6.77 -9.97
C GLN A 58 -9.94 5.84 -10.99
N PRO A 59 -10.93 6.33 -11.74
CA PRO A 59 -11.53 5.58 -12.84
C PRO A 59 -10.48 5.10 -13.85
N ALA A 60 -10.77 4.02 -14.56
CA ALA A 60 -9.87 3.51 -15.58
C ALA A 60 -9.70 4.50 -16.73
N VAL A 61 -8.45 4.75 -17.10
CA VAL A 61 -8.07 5.61 -18.24
C VAL A 61 -7.03 4.91 -19.11
N LYS A 62 -7.01 5.23 -20.41
CA LYS A 62 -5.93 4.81 -21.29
C LYS A 62 -4.62 5.51 -20.89
N THR A 63 -3.55 4.75 -20.72
CA THR A 63 -2.24 5.30 -20.36
C THR A 63 -1.15 4.72 -21.23
N SER A 64 -0.07 5.47 -21.43
CA SER A 64 1.09 5.02 -22.21
C SER A 64 2.05 4.22 -21.34
N VAL A 65 2.27 2.95 -21.69
CA VAL A 65 3.23 2.04 -21.05
C VAL A 65 4.06 1.37 -22.15
N PRO A 66 5.03 2.08 -22.75
CA PRO A 66 5.76 1.58 -23.93
C PRO A 66 6.56 0.29 -23.66
N THR A 67 6.86 -0.01 -22.41
CA THR A 67 7.50 -1.28 -22.01
C THR A 67 6.55 -2.48 -22.14
N LEU A 68 5.24 -2.29 -22.13
CA LEU A 68 4.22 -3.31 -22.33
C LEU A 68 3.94 -3.49 -23.85
N LYS A 69 4.81 -4.22 -24.53
CA LYS A 69 4.80 -4.36 -26.01
C LYS A 69 3.48 -4.92 -26.56
N SER A 70 2.81 -5.80 -25.83
CA SER A 70 1.52 -6.42 -26.26
C SER A 70 0.36 -5.43 -26.27
N ASN A 71 0.40 -4.42 -25.41
CA ASN A 71 -0.61 -3.36 -25.31
C ASN A 71 0.01 -2.09 -24.74
N PRO A 72 0.68 -1.25 -25.54
CA PRO A 72 1.40 -0.07 -25.04
C PRO A 72 0.46 1.05 -24.52
N GLN A 73 -0.84 0.92 -24.70
CA GLN A 73 -1.86 1.86 -24.20
C GLN A 73 -2.99 1.13 -23.47
N PRO A 74 -2.70 0.44 -22.36
CA PRO A 74 -3.74 -0.25 -21.60
C PRO A 74 -4.70 0.75 -20.95
N SER A 75 -5.95 0.31 -20.75
CA SER A 75 -6.90 1.01 -19.87
C SER A 75 -6.73 0.49 -18.46
N VAL A 76 -6.31 1.36 -17.54
CA VAL A 76 -5.92 0.99 -16.17
C VAL A 76 -6.52 1.92 -15.13
N SER A 77 -6.84 1.38 -13.97
CA SER A 77 -7.26 2.16 -12.80
C SER A 77 -6.05 2.52 -11.96
N PHE A 78 -5.83 3.80 -11.78
CA PHE A 78 -4.77 4.31 -10.92
C PHE A 78 -5.21 4.36 -9.46
N THR A 79 -4.24 4.21 -8.57
CA THR A 79 -4.40 4.57 -7.16
C THR A 79 -3.62 5.84 -6.89
N SER A 80 -4.28 6.83 -6.30
CA SER A 80 -3.68 8.09 -5.90
C SER A 80 -3.61 8.19 -4.39
N ALA A 81 -2.59 8.90 -3.90
CA ALA A 81 -2.50 9.27 -2.49
C ALA A 81 -1.96 10.69 -2.35
N ALA A 82 -2.28 11.31 -1.21
CA ALA A 82 -1.92 12.69 -0.89
C ALA A 82 -1.47 12.81 0.57
N ILE A 83 -0.50 13.68 0.81
CA ILE A 83 -0.04 14.09 2.15
C ILE A 83 0.28 15.59 2.14
N ILE A 84 0.02 16.27 3.25
CA ILE A 84 0.49 17.64 3.49
C ILE A 84 1.79 17.57 4.28
N VAL A 85 2.83 18.25 3.79
CA VAL A 85 4.11 18.34 4.48
C VAL A 85 4.42 19.79 4.88
N PRO A 86 5.02 20.04 6.07
CA PRO A 86 5.40 21.36 6.55
C PRO A 86 6.74 21.81 5.92
N ALA A 87 6.74 21.95 4.61
CA ALA A 87 7.87 22.40 3.81
C ALA A 87 7.36 23.15 2.58
N ASN A 88 8.09 24.13 2.11
CA ASN A 88 7.75 24.81 0.86
C ASN A 88 8.03 23.92 -0.36
N THR A 89 7.46 24.28 -1.49
CA THR A 89 7.59 23.49 -2.73
C THR A 89 9.03 23.32 -3.21
N GLN A 90 9.90 24.27 -2.93
CA GLN A 90 11.30 24.22 -3.32
C GLN A 90 12.09 23.17 -2.52
N GLN A 91 11.83 23.08 -1.21
CA GLN A 91 12.40 22.04 -0.34
C GLN A 91 11.89 20.65 -0.73
N VAL A 92 10.60 20.54 -1.04
CA VAL A 92 9.99 19.29 -1.51
C VAL A 92 10.59 18.87 -2.85
N ALA A 93 10.66 19.80 -3.83
CA ALA A 93 11.25 19.55 -5.13
C ALA A 93 12.70 19.06 -5.01
N LYS A 94 13.53 19.75 -4.20
CA LYS A 94 14.91 19.34 -3.95
C LYS A 94 15.01 17.91 -3.39
N THR A 95 14.15 17.55 -2.44
CA THR A 95 14.13 16.20 -1.86
C THR A 95 13.71 15.14 -2.87
N LEU A 96 12.68 15.43 -3.68
CA LEU A 96 12.10 14.47 -4.62
C LEU A 96 12.91 14.32 -5.91
N THR A 97 13.70 15.33 -6.32
CA THR A 97 14.53 15.26 -7.52
C THR A 97 15.96 14.75 -7.26
N ASP A 98 16.35 14.62 -6.00
CA ASP A 98 17.66 14.08 -5.61
C ASP A 98 17.60 12.54 -5.45
N PHE A 99 17.62 11.84 -6.57
CA PHE A 99 17.51 10.37 -6.59
C PHE A 99 18.66 9.67 -5.85
N SER A 100 19.83 10.29 -5.74
CA SER A 100 20.99 9.72 -5.03
C SER A 100 20.71 9.58 -3.54
N HIS A 101 19.93 10.48 -2.96
CA HIS A 101 19.53 10.47 -1.55
C HIS A 101 18.28 9.65 -1.24
N TYR A 102 17.69 8.98 -2.24
CA TYR A 102 16.55 8.09 -2.02
C TYR A 102 16.87 6.91 -1.08
N VAL A 103 18.14 6.50 -0.97
CA VAL A 103 18.58 5.50 0.01
C VAL A 103 18.30 5.93 1.46
N GLY A 104 18.44 7.23 1.77
CA GLY A 104 18.09 7.78 3.08
C GLY A 104 16.60 8.09 3.26
N LEU A 105 15.86 8.22 2.14
CA LEU A 105 14.42 8.51 2.15
C LEU A 105 13.58 7.23 2.22
N PHE A 106 13.94 6.23 1.42
CA PHE A 106 13.20 4.96 1.35
C PHE A 106 14.02 3.83 2.00
N PRO A 107 13.64 3.36 3.17
CA PRO A 107 14.48 2.43 3.97
C PRO A 107 14.67 1.05 3.34
N THR A 108 13.91 0.71 2.30
CA THR A 108 14.10 -0.52 1.50
C THR A 108 15.17 -0.40 0.43
N LEU A 109 15.64 0.82 0.13
CA LEU A 109 16.68 1.03 -0.88
C LEU A 109 18.07 0.87 -0.27
N LYS A 110 18.92 0.10 -0.93
CA LYS A 110 20.34 -0.10 -0.58
C LYS A 110 21.28 0.71 -1.47
N SER A 111 20.85 1.02 -2.68
CA SER A 111 21.58 1.91 -3.58
C SER A 111 20.64 2.58 -4.58
N ALA A 112 21.03 3.76 -5.03
CA ALA A 112 20.40 4.49 -6.13
C ALA A 112 21.51 5.05 -7.00
N LYS A 113 21.55 4.66 -8.28
CA LYS A 113 22.61 5.07 -9.22
C LYS A 113 21.98 5.58 -10.51
N THR A 114 22.24 6.82 -10.83
CA THR A 114 21.94 7.36 -12.18
C THR A 114 22.80 6.62 -13.20
N ILE A 115 22.16 6.01 -14.17
CA ILE A 115 22.82 5.25 -15.25
C ILE A 115 22.81 6.00 -16.57
N GLU A 116 21.84 6.88 -16.79
CA GLU A 116 21.73 7.72 -17.98
C GLU A 116 20.96 9.01 -17.68
N GLN A 117 21.32 10.10 -18.35
CA GLN A 117 20.60 11.38 -18.24
C GLN A 117 20.64 12.13 -19.58
N SER A 118 19.49 12.63 -20.00
CA SER A 118 19.36 13.49 -21.18
C SER A 118 18.28 14.54 -20.92
N GLY A 119 18.72 15.79 -20.82
CA GLY A 119 17.81 16.88 -20.45
C GLY A 119 17.11 16.65 -19.12
N ASN A 120 15.79 16.63 -19.15
CA ASN A 120 14.95 16.39 -17.97
C ASN A 120 14.58 14.90 -17.75
N ILE A 121 15.17 14.00 -18.52
CA ILE A 121 14.97 12.56 -18.40
C ILE A 121 16.19 11.94 -17.71
N VAL A 122 15.94 11.16 -16.65
CA VAL A 122 16.98 10.50 -15.86
C VAL A 122 16.59 9.03 -15.67
N GLN A 123 17.49 8.11 -16.04
CA GLN A 123 17.34 6.72 -15.70
C GLN A 123 18.14 6.39 -14.43
N VAL A 124 17.46 5.80 -13.45
CA VAL A 124 18.06 5.45 -12.17
C VAL A 124 17.86 3.95 -11.91
N LYS A 125 18.98 3.31 -11.58
CA LYS A 125 18.98 1.92 -11.10
C LYS A 125 19.00 1.91 -9.58
N TYR A 126 17.99 1.31 -9.00
CA TYR A 126 17.84 1.11 -7.56
C TYR A 126 18.11 -0.33 -7.21
N LYS A 127 18.73 -0.56 -6.06
CA LYS A 127 18.78 -1.87 -5.43
C LYS A 127 17.80 -1.88 -4.25
N VAL A 128 16.74 -2.66 -4.39
CA VAL A 128 15.72 -2.85 -3.36
C VAL A 128 16.07 -4.07 -2.53
N SER A 129 16.02 -3.95 -1.21
CA SER A 129 16.23 -5.07 -0.30
C SER A 129 15.10 -5.09 0.72
N ILE A 130 14.32 -6.15 0.67
CA ILE A 130 13.24 -6.40 1.63
C ILE A 130 13.61 -7.67 2.37
N PRO A 131 14.05 -7.58 3.63
CA PRO A 131 14.36 -8.76 4.43
C PRO A 131 13.05 -9.54 4.67
N THR A 132 13.13 -10.86 4.51
CA THR A 132 12.01 -11.73 4.84
C THR A 132 12.36 -12.59 6.05
N PRO A 133 11.36 -13.21 6.72
CA PRO A 133 11.56 -14.13 7.84
C PRO A 133 12.51 -15.27 7.54
N ILE A 134 12.63 -15.64 6.28
CA ILE A 134 13.46 -16.73 5.81
C ILE A 134 14.55 -16.11 4.93
N PRO A 135 15.82 -16.08 5.35
CA PRO A 135 16.89 -15.41 4.63
C PRO A 135 17.01 -15.79 3.16
N VAL A 136 16.71 -17.05 2.80
CA VAL A 136 16.71 -17.54 1.42
C VAL A 136 15.60 -16.92 0.57
N LEU A 137 14.58 -16.32 1.20
CA LEU A 137 13.48 -15.60 0.56
C LEU A 137 13.68 -14.07 0.62
N ASN A 138 14.84 -13.59 1.08
CA ASN A 138 15.11 -12.16 1.05
C ASN A 138 14.93 -11.63 -0.37
N PHE A 139 14.08 -10.63 -0.48
CA PHE A 139 13.83 -9.96 -1.72
C PHE A 139 14.93 -8.95 -1.97
N ASN A 140 15.89 -9.29 -2.84
CA ASN A 140 16.95 -8.40 -3.28
C ASN A 140 16.83 -8.28 -4.79
N GLU A 141 16.31 -7.17 -5.24
CA GLU A 141 16.00 -6.95 -6.64
C GLU A 141 16.58 -5.64 -7.15
N ASP A 142 17.02 -5.65 -8.37
CA ASP A 142 17.33 -4.43 -9.10
C ASP A 142 16.04 -3.88 -9.73
N VAL A 143 15.85 -2.57 -9.61
CA VAL A 143 14.73 -1.85 -10.20
C VAL A 143 15.30 -0.70 -11.02
N THR A 144 14.97 -0.63 -12.28
CA THR A 144 15.36 0.49 -13.15
C THR A 144 14.12 1.28 -13.52
N LEU A 145 14.13 2.56 -13.18
CA LEU A 145 13.08 3.51 -13.53
C LEU A 145 13.64 4.61 -14.43
N GLN A 146 12.85 5.04 -15.40
CA GLN A 146 13.06 6.27 -16.13
C GLN A 146 12.16 7.35 -15.54
N HIS A 147 12.76 8.44 -15.10
CA HIS A 147 12.10 9.61 -14.56
C HIS A 147 12.09 10.75 -15.56
N GLN A 148 10.96 11.40 -15.73
CA GLN A 148 10.82 12.65 -16.46
C GLN A 148 10.49 13.77 -15.48
N ILE A 149 11.44 14.69 -15.28
CA ILE A 149 11.34 15.79 -14.31
C ILE A 149 10.65 16.98 -14.99
N LYS A 150 9.63 17.51 -14.34
CA LYS A 150 8.91 18.74 -14.72
C LYS A 150 8.91 19.71 -13.52
N PRO A 151 8.55 20.98 -13.68
CA PRO A 151 8.66 21.98 -12.61
C PRO A 151 8.02 21.54 -11.27
N ASN A 152 6.86 20.90 -11.32
CA ASN A 152 6.09 20.49 -10.11
C ASN A 152 5.75 19.01 -10.10
N SER A 153 6.46 18.19 -10.89
CA SER A 153 6.18 16.75 -10.93
C SER A 153 7.37 15.92 -11.45
N ILE A 154 7.32 14.63 -11.11
CA ILE A 154 8.18 13.60 -11.67
C ILE A 154 7.28 12.48 -12.17
N ALA A 155 7.27 12.26 -13.48
CA ALA A 155 6.64 11.07 -14.05
C ALA A 155 7.69 9.95 -14.14
N SER A 156 7.31 8.73 -13.80
CA SER A 156 8.19 7.56 -13.74
C SER A 156 7.64 6.41 -14.56
N LEU A 157 8.49 5.80 -15.37
CA LEU A 157 8.21 4.61 -16.16
C LEU A 157 9.09 3.47 -15.66
N VAL A 158 8.51 2.31 -15.42
CA VAL A 158 9.27 1.10 -15.10
C VAL A 158 9.95 0.60 -16.38
N ILE A 159 11.28 0.51 -16.32
CA ILE A 159 12.12 -0.07 -17.38
C ILE A 159 12.38 -1.54 -17.09
N ASP A 160 12.79 -1.85 -15.87
CA ASP A 160 12.96 -3.22 -15.38
C ASP A 160 12.68 -3.29 -13.88
N ALA A 161 11.84 -4.24 -13.48
CA ALA A 161 11.48 -4.48 -12.09
C ALA A 161 10.78 -5.84 -11.95
N PRO A 162 10.60 -6.34 -10.71
CA PRO A 162 9.76 -7.53 -10.43
C PRO A 162 8.29 -7.36 -10.85
N ILE A 163 7.78 -6.12 -10.82
CA ILE A 163 6.54 -5.72 -11.50
C ILE A 163 6.97 -4.94 -12.74
N PRO A 164 7.07 -5.62 -13.91
CA PRO A 164 7.82 -5.09 -15.06
C PRO A 164 7.10 -3.96 -15.80
N TYR A 165 5.81 -3.83 -15.59
CA TYR A 165 4.99 -2.83 -16.26
C TYR A 165 4.33 -1.93 -15.24
N GLY A 166 4.68 -0.67 -15.27
CA GLY A 166 4.15 0.30 -14.34
C GLY A 166 4.54 1.72 -14.68
N VAL A 167 3.71 2.64 -14.24
CA VAL A 167 3.92 4.07 -14.36
C VAL A 167 3.45 4.76 -13.08
N GLY A 168 4.10 5.88 -12.74
CA GLY A 168 3.73 6.68 -11.58
C GLY A 168 4.06 8.15 -11.77
N LYS A 169 3.37 9.01 -11.05
CA LYS A 169 3.60 10.45 -11.03
C LYS A 169 3.58 10.96 -9.60
N LEU A 170 4.66 11.57 -9.18
CA LEU A 170 4.71 12.45 -8.01
C LEU A 170 4.44 13.88 -8.45
N GLU A 171 3.57 14.58 -7.73
CA GLU A 171 3.25 15.98 -7.95
C GLU A 171 3.31 16.72 -6.62
N TRP A 172 3.64 18.03 -6.63
CA TRP A 172 3.66 18.85 -5.43
C TRP A 172 3.11 20.25 -5.72
N PHE A 173 2.25 20.71 -4.81
CA PHE A 173 1.48 21.94 -4.96
C PHE A 173 1.60 22.79 -3.70
N ALA A 174 1.90 24.09 -3.86
CA ALA A 174 1.90 25.01 -2.74
C ALA A 174 0.47 25.13 -2.17
N LEU A 175 0.33 24.96 -0.86
CA LEU A 175 -0.88 25.35 -0.14
C LEU A 175 -0.72 26.75 0.45
N ASP A 176 0.47 27.06 0.92
CA ASP A 176 0.95 28.37 1.37
C ASP A 176 2.49 28.40 1.35
N GLU A 177 3.11 29.41 1.96
CA GLU A 177 4.56 29.60 2.00
C GLU A 177 5.31 28.48 2.74
N HIS A 178 4.65 27.75 3.63
CA HIS A 178 5.25 26.78 4.55
C HIS A 178 4.72 25.36 4.35
N ARG A 179 3.67 25.17 3.59
CA ARG A 179 3.03 23.85 3.40
C ARG A 179 2.88 23.50 1.93
N THR A 180 3.17 22.24 1.65
CA THR A 180 3.04 21.66 0.32
C THR A 180 2.16 20.41 0.39
N LEU A 181 1.21 20.30 -0.52
CA LEU A 181 0.50 19.06 -0.82
C LEU A 181 1.36 18.23 -1.76
N VAL A 182 1.77 17.05 -1.33
CA VAL A 182 2.48 16.07 -2.18
C VAL A 182 1.54 14.95 -2.53
N THR A 183 1.49 14.59 -3.80
CA THR A 183 0.62 13.51 -4.30
C THR A 183 1.43 12.48 -5.06
N LEU A 184 0.96 11.22 -5.01
CA LEU A 184 1.48 10.12 -5.80
C LEU A 184 0.31 9.43 -6.49
N THR A 185 0.36 9.33 -7.81
CA THR A 185 -0.56 8.53 -8.63
C THR A 185 0.23 7.45 -9.32
N GLN A 186 -0.13 6.18 -9.12
CA GLN A 186 0.61 5.07 -9.73
C GLN A 186 -0.27 3.89 -10.10
N TRP A 187 0.23 3.12 -11.05
CA TRP A 187 -0.28 1.82 -11.45
C TRP A 187 0.87 0.87 -11.77
N GLY A 188 0.70 -0.43 -11.45
CA GLY A 188 1.59 -1.50 -11.84
C GLY A 188 0.82 -2.78 -12.16
N ASP A 189 1.25 -3.51 -13.18
CA ASP A 189 0.59 -4.77 -13.57
C ASP A 189 1.01 -5.92 -12.66
N LEU A 190 0.14 -6.22 -11.70
CA LEU A 190 0.31 -7.33 -10.75
C LEU A 190 -0.03 -8.71 -11.36
N ASN A 191 -0.47 -8.77 -12.62
CA ASN A 191 -0.82 -10.04 -13.27
C ASN A 191 0.35 -10.67 -14.01
N GLN A 192 1.37 -9.89 -14.34
CA GLN A 192 2.56 -10.33 -15.06
C GLN A 192 3.85 -10.11 -14.25
N PRO A 193 3.94 -10.59 -12.97
CA PRO A 193 5.14 -10.40 -12.17
C PRO A 193 6.30 -11.20 -12.77
N LYS A 194 7.48 -10.56 -12.82
CA LYS A 194 8.77 -11.23 -12.99
C LYS A 194 9.23 -11.75 -11.63
N GLY A 195 10.19 -12.64 -11.64
CA GLY A 195 10.75 -13.17 -10.39
C GLY A 195 9.89 -14.26 -9.74
N PHE A 196 10.59 -15.28 -9.30
CA PHE A 196 9.98 -16.52 -8.81
C PHE A 196 9.21 -16.31 -7.48
N ILE A 197 9.77 -15.52 -6.56
CA ILE A 197 9.20 -15.32 -5.22
C ILE A 197 7.92 -14.50 -5.30
N LEU A 198 7.95 -13.35 -5.98
CA LEU A 198 6.78 -12.49 -6.11
C LEU A 198 5.63 -13.22 -6.81
N LYS A 199 5.95 -13.95 -7.90
CA LYS A 199 4.97 -14.77 -8.61
C LYS A 199 4.35 -15.83 -7.70
N LYS A 200 5.14 -16.52 -6.86
CA LYS A 200 4.63 -17.50 -5.90
C LYS A 200 3.72 -16.85 -4.85
N ILE A 201 4.09 -15.70 -4.30
CA ILE A 201 3.28 -14.98 -3.30
C ILE A 201 1.95 -14.56 -3.92
N LEU A 202 1.96 -13.91 -5.09
CA LEU A 202 0.74 -13.43 -5.75
C LEU A 202 -0.18 -14.57 -6.23
N ASN A 203 0.37 -15.75 -6.52
CA ASN A 203 -0.42 -16.93 -6.84
C ASN A 203 -0.97 -17.64 -5.61
N ALA A 204 -0.20 -17.70 -4.53
CA ALA A 204 -0.61 -18.34 -3.27
C ALA A 204 -1.69 -17.51 -2.53
N ILE A 205 -1.57 -16.19 -2.57
CA ILE A 205 -2.48 -15.25 -1.91
C ILE A 205 -2.91 -14.19 -2.92
N PRO A 206 -3.81 -14.53 -3.87
CA PRO A 206 -4.24 -13.59 -4.92
C PRO A 206 -4.94 -12.34 -4.35
N GLU A 207 -5.48 -12.44 -3.14
CA GLU A 207 -6.10 -11.32 -2.42
C GLU A 207 -5.12 -10.16 -2.14
N VAL A 208 -3.82 -10.45 -2.05
CA VAL A 208 -2.77 -9.43 -1.87
C VAL A 208 -2.82 -8.37 -2.98
N LYS A 209 -3.19 -8.77 -4.21
CA LYS A 209 -3.34 -7.83 -5.34
C LYS A 209 -4.35 -6.71 -5.06
N LEU A 210 -5.34 -6.96 -4.22
CA LEU A 210 -6.36 -5.96 -3.85
C LEU A 210 -5.81 -4.89 -2.89
N GLY A 211 -4.83 -5.25 -2.06
CA GLY A 211 -4.25 -4.34 -1.07
C GLY A 211 -2.98 -3.63 -1.52
N VAL A 212 -2.21 -4.23 -2.44
CA VAL A 212 -0.90 -3.71 -2.89
C VAL A 212 -0.95 -2.28 -3.42
N PRO A 213 -1.91 -1.87 -4.27
CA PRO A 213 -1.93 -0.50 -4.79
C PRO A 213 -2.03 0.56 -3.69
N SER A 214 -2.95 0.38 -2.75
CA SER A 214 -3.12 1.33 -1.62
C SER A 214 -1.93 1.30 -0.67
N THR A 215 -1.40 0.10 -0.37
CA THR A 215 -0.24 -0.05 0.52
C THR A 215 1.04 0.54 -0.08
N GLY A 216 1.27 0.35 -1.38
CA GLY A 216 2.42 0.92 -2.08
C GLY A 216 2.44 2.45 -2.03
N ASN A 217 1.30 3.08 -2.28
CA ASN A 217 1.15 4.52 -2.12
C ASN A 217 1.36 4.98 -0.67
N ALA A 218 0.75 4.28 0.28
CA ALA A 218 0.91 4.57 1.70
C ALA A 218 2.38 4.48 2.13
N PHE A 219 3.11 3.46 1.69
CA PHE A 219 4.52 3.25 2.01
C PHE A 219 5.41 4.41 1.53
N VAL A 220 5.23 4.85 0.28
CA VAL A 220 6.00 5.98 -0.28
C VAL A 220 5.71 7.26 0.48
N LEU A 221 4.44 7.58 0.74
CA LEU A 221 4.09 8.82 1.43
C LEU A 221 4.39 8.77 2.93
N GLU A 222 4.43 7.58 3.56
CA GLU A 222 4.89 7.42 4.94
C GLU A 222 6.40 7.71 5.09
N ALA A 223 7.19 7.39 4.08
CA ALA A 223 8.59 7.78 4.04
C ALA A 223 8.74 9.32 3.98
N LEU A 224 7.89 10.00 3.20
CA LEU A 224 7.84 11.47 3.18
C LEU A 224 7.34 12.05 4.51
N ARG A 225 6.32 11.43 5.14
CA ARG A 225 5.89 11.82 6.50
C ARG A 225 7.05 11.75 7.48
N THR A 226 7.75 10.63 7.50
CA THR A 226 8.91 10.44 8.37
C THR A 226 10.00 11.49 8.12
N ARG A 227 10.26 11.84 6.87
CA ARG A 227 11.26 12.82 6.47
C ARG A 227 10.94 14.26 6.88
N PHE A 228 9.68 14.69 6.65
CA PHE A 228 9.28 16.09 6.80
C PHE A 228 8.57 16.39 8.12
N ILE A 229 7.88 15.42 8.72
CA ILE A 229 7.07 15.59 9.93
C ILE A 229 7.71 14.90 11.13
N GLY A 230 8.40 13.77 10.88
CA GLY A 230 8.94 12.90 11.93
C GLY A 230 7.96 11.80 12.37
N GLN A 231 8.33 11.08 13.42
CA GLN A 231 7.56 9.95 13.95
C GLN A 231 6.97 10.26 15.34
N ASN A 232 6.53 11.50 15.56
CA ASN A 232 5.89 11.85 16.81
C ASN A 232 4.56 11.09 16.97
N THR A 233 4.38 10.46 18.11
CA THR A 233 3.13 9.76 18.45
C THR A 233 2.34 10.62 19.43
N ALA A 234 1.11 10.95 19.05
CA ALA A 234 0.18 11.57 19.98
C ALA A 234 -0.53 10.47 20.80
N PRO A 235 -0.60 10.58 22.13
CA PRO A 235 -1.42 9.69 22.92
C PRO A 235 -2.90 9.97 22.66
N LEU A 236 -3.69 8.90 22.55
CA LEU A 236 -5.15 8.98 22.48
C LEU A 236 -5.73 8.20 23.63
N ASP A 237 -6.49 8.87 24.48
CA ASP A 237 -7.05 8.30 25.70
C ASP A 237 -8.52 7.87 25.53
N GLY A 238 -9.04 7.17 26.52
CA GLY A 238 -10.46 6.79 26.58
C GLY A 238 -10.91 5.70 25.62
N GLY A 239 -9.97 4.92 25.07
CA GLY A 239 -10.30 3.83 24.15
C GLY A 239 -10.75 4.28 22.76
N GLN A 240 -10.72 5.58 22.46
CA GLN A 240 -11.02 6.12 21.15
C GLN A 240 -9.99 5.64 20.11
N MET A 241 -10.43 5.58 18.86
CA MET A 241 -9.56 5.32 17.72
C MET A 241 -9.46 6.58 16.85
N PRO A 242 -8.32 6.81 16.19
CA PRO A 242 -8.21 7.93 15.28
C PRO A 242 -9.22 7.78 14.14
N SER A 243 -9.82 8.89 13.75
CA SER A 243 -10.82 8.94 12.68
C SER A 243 -10.66 10.27 11.92
N PRO A 244 -10.74 10.26 10.59
CA PRO A 244 -10.73 11.52 9.84
C PRO A 244 -11.99 12.33 10.20
N GLN A 245 -11.82 13.64 10.35
CA GLN A 245 -12.92 14.54 10.62
C GLN A 245 -13.57 14.96 9.30
N LEU A 246 -14.67 14.32 8.94
CA LEU A 246 -15.34 14.48 7.66
C LEU A 246 -16.77 14.97 7.87
N ASN A 247 -17.16 15.99 7.10
CA ASN A 247 -18.55 16.44 7.04
C ASN A 247 -19.37 15.60 6.03
N ALA A 248 -20.69 15.82 5.99
CA ALA A 248 -21.60 15.07 5.13
C ALA A 248 -21.25 15.18 3.63
N THR A 249 -20.83 16.37 3.16
CA THR A 249 -20.41 16.59 1.77
C THR A 249 -19.15 15.79 1.44
N GLN A 250 -18.20 15.76 2.36
CA GLN A 250 -16.97 14.97 2.20
C GLN A 250 -17.25 13.46 2.20
N LEU A 251 -18.14 12.97 3.08
CA LEU A 251 -18.56 11.56 3.07
C LEU A 251 -19.25 11.17 1.75
N THR A 252 -20.11 12.05 1.21
CA THR A 252 -20.73 11.85 -0.10
C THR A 252 -19.68 11.76 -1.21
N LYS A 253 -18.67 12.62 -1.18
CA LYS A 253 -17.55 12.58 -2.15
C LYS A 253 -16.73 11.29 -2.02
N ILE A 254 -16.46 10.82 -0.80
CA ILE A 254 -15.76 9.55 -0.56
C ILE A 254 -16.58 8.37 -1.12
N ALA A 255 -17.89 8.35 -0.90
CA ALA A 255 -18.76 7.34 -1.50
C ALA A 255 -18.71 7.39 -3.03
N GLN A 256 -18.74 8.57 -3.63
CA GLN A 256 -18.61 8.77 -5.08
C GLN A 256 -17.24 8.26 -5.60
N LEU A 257 -16.14 8.60 -4.95
CA LEU A 257 -14.80 8.12 -5.31
C LEU A 257 -14.74 6.58 -5.29
N SER A 258 -15.24 5.97 -4.21
CA SER A 258 -15.29 4.52 -4.08
C SER A 258 -16.20 3.86 -5.12
N GLN A 259 -17.35 4.48 -5.43
CA GLN A 259 -18.29 3.99 -6.43
C GLN A 259 -17.73 4.05 -7.84
N THR A 260 -17.11 5.16 -8.23
CA THR A 260 -16.61 5.37 -9.60
C THR A 260 -15.34 4.60 -9.89
N SER A 261 -14.41 4.52 -8.94
CA SER A 261 -13.18 3.74 -9.09
C SER A 261 -13.34 2.24 -8.83
N GLN A 262 -14.43 1.85 -8.17
CA GLN A 262 -14.65 0.50 -7.66
C GLN A 262 -13.60 0.06 -6.61
N GLN A 263 -12.84 1.01 -6.07
CA GLN A 263 -11.78 0.80 -5.07
C GLN A 263 -12.15 1.46 -3.73
N PRO A 264 -11.56 1.00 -2.61
CA PRO A 264 -11.73 1.67 -1.33
C PRO A 264 -11.05 3.02 -1.30
N VAL A 265 -11.52 3.87 -0.39
CA VAL A 265 -10.88 5.13 -0.01
C VAL A 265 -10.33 4.97 1.39
N SER A 266 -9.03 5.23 1.60
CA SER A 266 -8.37 4.99 2.88
C SER A 266 -7.64 6.23 3.40
N PHE A 267 -7.56 6.31 4.72
CA PHE A 267 -6.81 7.32 5.47
C PHE A 267 -5.82 6.60 6.37
N LEU A 268 -4.52 6.75 6.12
CA LEU A 268 -3.50 6.26 7.03
C LEU A 268 -3.15 7.36 8.02
N HIS A 269 -3.50 7.13 9.28
CA HIS A 269 -3.23 8.06 10.37
C HIS A 269 -1.74 8.07 10.74
N ALA A 270 -1.29 9.18 11.35
CA ALA A 270 0.02 9.21 11.99
C ALA A 270 0.09 8.16 13.12
N PRO A 271 1.28 7.69 13.50
CA PRO A 271 1.42 6.77 14.62
C PRO A 271 0.74 7.33 15.87
N THR A 272 -0.14 6.55 16.48
CA THR A 272 -0.96 6.96 17.63
C THR A 272 -0.74 5.97 18.76
N SER A 273 -0.43 6.48 19.96
CA SER A 273 -0.24 5.68 21.16
C SER A 273 -1.56 5.49 21.89
N ILE A 274 -2.05 4.27 21.95
CA ILE A 274 -3.30 3.93 22.65
C ILE A 274 -3.11 2.75 23.58
N MET A 275 -4.07 2.58 24.50
CA MET A 275 -4.12 1.46 25.42
C MET A 275 -4.75 0.22 24.77
N TYR A 276 -4.07 -0.89 24.88
CA TYR A 276 -4.56 -2.24 24.55
C TYR A 276 -4.66 -3.08 25.83
N THR A 277 -5.25 -4.27 25.73
CA THR A 277 -5.35 -5.20 26.86
C THR A 277 -4.00 -5.53 27.49
N HIS A 278 -2.93 -5.54 26.67
CA HIS A 278 -1.58 -5.93 27.10
C HIS A 278 -0.61 -4.74 27.25
N GLY A 279 -1.11 -3.52 27.32
CA GLY A 279 -0.32 -2.32 27.54
C GLY A 279 -0.51 -1.23 26.47
N ARG A 280 0.18 -0.12 26.65
CA ARG A 280 0.15 1.01 25.72
C ARG A 280 1.14 0.79 24.59
N GLU A 281 0.67 0.96 23.34
CA GLU A 281 1.49 0.81 22.14
C GLU A 281 1.22 1.92 21.14
N ALA A 282 2.28 2.34 20.45
CA ALA A 282 2.19 3.28 19.33
C ALA A 282 2.03 2.50 18.02
N MET A 283 0.95 2.77 17.31
CA MET A 283 0.58 2.06 16.09
C MET A 283 -0.02 2.98 15.05
N ARG A 284 0.08 2.57 13.79
CA ARG A 284 -0.65 3.21 12.69
C ARG A 284 -2.02 2.58 12.54
N PHE A 285 -3.03 3.44 12.55
CA PHE A 285 -4.39 3.08 12.19
C PHE A 285 -4.66 3.46 10.74
N SER A 286 -5.49 2.68 10.08
CA SER A 286 -6.10 3.08 8.81
C SER A 286 -7.61 3.10 8.94
N THR A 287 -8.24 4.18 8.47
CA THR A 287 -9.69 4.25 8.28
C THR A 287 -9.98 4.07 6.80
N THR A 288 -10.73 3.04 6.46
CA THR A 288 -11.07 2.69 5.08
C THR A 288 -12.56 2.75 4.86
N TYR A 289 -12.97 3.40 3.78
CA TYR A 289 -14.34 3.52 3.33
C TYR A 289 -14.56 2.74 2.04
N GLN A 290 -15.70 2.03 1.97
CA GLN A 290 -16.13 1.34 0.75
C GLN A 290 -17.62 1.52 0.54
N PHE A 291 -18.01 1.92 -0.67
CA PHE A 291 -19.41 2.04 -1.06
C PHE A 291 -19.95 0.69 -1.57
N TYR A 292 -21.17 0.37 -1.14
CA TYR A 292 -21.97 -0.80 -1.55
C TYR A 292 -23.35 -0.34 -2.01
N LYS A 293 -23.91 -1.02 -3.01
CA LYS A 293 -25.29 -0.77 -3.45
C LYS A 293 -26.36 -1.38 -2.53
N GLN A 294 -25.95 -2.30 -1.67
CA GLN A 294 -26.79 -3.02 -0.71
C GLN A 294 -27.16 -2.11 0.47
N THR A 295 -28.27 -2.46 1.15
CA THR A 295 -28.69 -1.80 2.38
C THR A 295 -27.81 -2.22 3.57
N PRO A 296 -27.78 -1.45 4.69
CA PRO A 296 -27.08 -1.87 5.90
C PRO A 296 -27.51 -3.24 6.41
N GLN A 297 -28.79 -3.57 6.32
CA GLN A 297 -29.35 -4.86 6.77
C GLN A 297 -28.80 -6.05 5.97
N GLN A 298 -28.62 -5.87 4.66
CA GLN A 298 -28.03 -6.91 3.80
C GLN A 298 -26.54 -7.11 4.08
N LEU A 299 -25.86 -6.08 4.57
CA LEU A 299 -24.43 -6.10 4.90
C LEU A 299 -24.13 -6.50 6.34
N GLN A 300 -25.14 -6.47 7.23
CA GLN A 300 -24.98 -6.67 8.68
C GLN A 300 -24.24 -7.96 9.04
N LYS A 301 -24.41 -9.04 8.28
CA LYS A 301 -23.71 -10.32 8.55
C LYS A 301 -22.19 -10.17 8.58
N TRP A 302 -21.61 -9.20 7.86
CA TRP A 302 -20.17 -8.98 7.79
C TRP A 302 -19.59 -8.30 9.04
N LEU A 303 -20.43 -7.81 9.96
CA LEU A 303 -20.03 -7.33 11.27
C LEU A 303 -19.70 -8.48 12.23
N THR A 304 -20.11 -9.70 11.92
CA THR A 304 -19.92 -10.86 12.80
C THR A 304 -18.68 -11.67 12.40
N PRO A 305 -17.86 -12.15 13.36
CA PRO A 305 -16.64 -12.88 13.04
C PRO A 305 -16.88 -14.22 12.32
N LEU A 306 -18.05 -14.85 12.48
CA LEU A 306 -18.40 -16.11 11.81
C LEU A 306 -18.35 -15.95 10.27
N ALA A 307 -18.77 -14.80 9.75
CA ALA A 307 -18.76 -14.51 8.31
C ALA A 307 -17.34 -14.35 7.73
N TYR A 308 -16.32 -14.15 8.55
CA TYR A 308 -14.95 -13.93 8.07
C TYR A 308 -14.37 -15.18 7.36
N LYS A 309 -14.83 -16.38 7.76
CA LYS A 309 -14.45 -17.60 7.05
C LYS A 309 -14.97 -17.64 5.60
N ASP A 310 -16.13 -17.03 5.34
CA ASP A 310 -16.69 -16.93 3.99
C ASP A 310 -15.90 -15.93 3.13
N LEU A 311 -15.32 -14.89 3.75
CA LEU A 311 -14.47 -13.93 3.06
C LEU A 311 -13.09 -14.52 2.75
N PHE A 312 -12.52 -15.30 3.66
CA PHE A 312 -11.17 -15.84 3.60
C PHE A 312 -11.11 -17.37 3.79
N PRO A 313 -11.81 -18.16 2.93
CA PRO A 313 -11.96 -19.61 3.14
C PRO A 313 -10.64 -20.37 3.04
N ARG A 314 -9.63 -19.80 2.35
CA ARG A 314 -8.29 -20.40 2.24
C ARG A 314 -7.45 -20.16 3.48
N GLN A 315 -7.54 -18.97 4.06
CA GLN A 315 -6.70 -18.52 5.16
C GLN A 315 -7.34 -18.84 6.53
N ILE A 316 -8.62 -18.55 6.71
CA ILE A 316 -9.31 -18.82 7.99
C ILE A 316 -9.75 -20.27 8.03
N LYS A 317 -9.16 -21.05 8.94
CA LYS A 317 -9.44 -22.48 9.10
C LYS A 317 -10.64 -22.71 10.01
N LYS A 318 -10.72 -21.94 11.10
CA LYS A 318 -11.77 -22.09 12.09
C LYS A 318 -12.09 -20.74 12.73
N VAL A 319 -13.36 -20.51 12.98
CA VAL A 319 -13.89 -19.44 13.85
C VAL A 319 -14.82 -20.09 14.84
N VAL A 320 -14.60 -19.86 16.12
CA VAL A 320 -15.47 -20.29 17.22
C VAL A 320 -15.87 -19.06 17.99
N THR A 321 -17.15 -18.89 18.21
CA THR A 321 -17.68 -17.72 18.91
C THR A 321 -18.47 -18.15 20.15
N THR A 322 -18.44 -17.33 21.20
CA THR A 322 -19.40 -17.41 22.29
C THR A 322 -20.77 -16.85 21.85
N PRO A 323 -21.85 -17.20 22.55
CA PRO A 323 -23.12 -16.48 22.41
C PRO A 323 -22.94 -14.98 22.71
N ILE A 324 -23.71 -14.12 22.03
CA ILE A 324 -23.71 -12.68 22.31
C ILE A 324 -24.38 -12.47 23.68
N GLN A 325 -23.66 -11.84 24.61
CA GLN A 325 -24.16 -11.47 25.94
C GLN A 325 -23.79 -10.02 26.24
N ASN A 326 -24.74 -9.23 26.70
CA ASN A 326 -24.53 -7.81 27.02
C ASN A 326 -23.83 -7.04 25.89
N GLN A 327 -24.25 -7.28 24.65
CA GLN A 327 -23.64 -6.72 23.42
C GLN A 327 -22.20 -7.20 23.15
N GLY A 328 -21.64 -8.09 23.94
CA GLY A 328 -20.29 -8.63 23.80
C GLY A 328 -20.27 -10.04 23.22
N GLN A 329 -19.24 -10.38 22.48
CA GLN A 329 -18.98 -11.70 21.90
C GLN A 329 -17.48 -11.95 21.80
N ASP A 330 -17.01 -13.10 22.25
CA ASP A 330 -15.64 -13.54 22.00
C ASP A 330 -15.56 -14.42 20.75
N ALA A 331 -14.45 -14.31 20.03
CA ALA A 331 -14.16 -15.12 18.86
C ALA A 331 -12.72 -15.65 18.89
N ASP A 332 -12.57 -16.97 18.80
CA ASP A 332 -11.29 -17.64 18.55
C ASP A 332 -11.13 -17.87 17.05
N ILE A 333 -10.11 -17.28 16.44
CA ILE A 333 -9.87 -17.32 15.00
C ILE A 333 -8.55 -18.03 14.73
N GLN A 334 -8.61 -19.12 13.97
CA GLN A 334 -7.44 -19.87 13.52
C GLN A 334 -7.15 -19.57 12.05
N VAL A 335 -5.96 -19.12 11.78
CA VAL A 335 -5.50 -18.71 10.44
C VAL A 335 -4.32 -19.57 10.01
N ASN A 336 -4.25 -19.85 8.72
CA ASN A 336 -3.09 -20.45 8.08
C ASN A 336 -2.82 -19.72 6.77
N VAL A 337 -1.71 -19.02 6.71
CA VAL A 337 -1.27 -18.31 5.51
C VAL A 337 -0.26 -19.17 4.78
N GLY A 338 -0.62 -19.65 3.59
CA GLY A 338 0.27 -20.44 2.73
C GLY A 338 1.10 -19.53 1.81
N LEU A 339 2.42 -19.69 1.83
CA LEU A 339 3.36 -19.04 0.91
C LEU A 339 4.04 -20.10 0.02
N GLY A 340 3.23 -20.86 -0.72
CA GLY A 340 3.69 -21.98 -1.52
C GLY A 340 3.96 -23.22 -0.66
N VAL A 341 5.23 -23.56 -0.42
CA VAL A 341 5.62 -24.69 0.44
C VAL A 341 5.65 -24.37 1.93
N ILE A 342 5.51 -23.11 2.30
CA ILE A 342 5.57 -22.63 3.67
C ILE A 342 4.16 -22.29 4.13
N ASN A 343 3.78 -22.82 5.28
CA ASN A 343 2.54 -22.49 5.97
C ASN A 343 2.85 -21.75 7.26
N ILE A 344 2.13 -20.66 7.50
CA ILE A 344 2.24 -19.85 8.70
C ILE A 344 0.93 -19.98 9.47
N PRO A 345 0.79 -20.98 10.37
CA PRO A 345 -0.35 -21.08 11.25
C PRO A 345 -0.21 -20.07 12.39
N PHE A 346 -1.31 -19.43 12.75
CA PHE A 346 -1.44 -18.62 13.96
C PHE A 346 -2.90 -18.53 14.40
N ALA A 347 -3.09 -18.21 15.66
CA ALA A 347 -4.41 -18.05 16.24
C ALA A 347 -4.47 -16.79 17.09
N PHE A 348 -5.62 -16.15 17.13
CA PHE A 348 -5.84 -14.99 17.98
C PHE A 348 -7.30 -14.95 18.45
N LYS A 349 -7.49 -14.28 19.58
CA LYS A 349 -8.80 -14.08 20.20
C LYS A 349 -9.18 -12.63 20.11
N LEU A 350 -10.39 -12.36 19.63
CA LEU A 350 -10.97 -11.03 19.60
C LEU A 350 -12.19 -10.97 20.48
N HIS A 351 -12.32 -9.89 21.23
CA HIS A 351 -13.57 -9.48 21.84
C HIS A 351 -14.27 -8.48 20.94
N PHE A 352 -15.51 -8.75 20.59
CA PHE A 352 -16.41 -7.87 19.84
C PHE A 352 -17.42 -7.25 20.79
N ASN A 353 -17.70 -5.96 20.56
CA ASN A 353 -18.81 -5.26 21.18
C ASN A 353 -19.70 -4.65 20.08
N TYR A 354 -21.01 -4.84 20.18
CA TYR A 354 -22.01 -4.39 19.21
C TYR A 354 -22.86 -3.28 19.84
N PRO A 355 -22.45 -2.01 19.76
CA PRO A 355 -23.22 -0.90 20.35
C PRO A 355 -24.60 -0.73 19.68
N ASN A 356 -24.72 -1.15 18.43
CA ASN A 356 -25.97 -1.22 17.69
C ASN A 356 -25.90 -2.24 16.54
N ALA A 357 -26.99 -2.39 15.78
CA ALA A 357 -27.08 -3.36 14.69
C ALA A 357 -26.20 -3.05 13.45
N SER A 358 -25.70 -1.83 13.34
CA SER A 358 -24.92 -1.36 12.19
C SER A 358 -23.45 -1.16 12.51
N GLU A 359 -22.99 -1.49 13.71
CA GLU A 359 -21.64 -1.19 14.19
C GLU A 359 -21.09 -2.28 15.10
N ASN A 360 -19.81 -2.54 14.99
CA ASN A 360 -19.03 -3.27 15.98
C ASN A 360 -17.72 -2.56 16.31
N ASN A 361 -17.25 -2.79 17.53
CA ASN A 361 -15.88 -2.50 17.96
C ASN A 361 -15.22 -3.83 18.35
N PHE A 362 -13.93 -3.97 18.10
CA PHE A 362 -13.22 -5.18 18.48
C PHE A 362 -11.78 -4.90 18.93
N TYR A 363 -11.27 -5.78 19.78
CA TYR A 363 -9.89 -5.75 20.23
C TYR A 363 -9.38 -7.16 20.53
N ALA A 364 -8.06 -7.35 20.42
CA ALA A 364 -7.45 -8.62 20.79
C ALA A 364 -7.43 -8.79 22.32
N ASN A 365 -7.88 -9.95 22.81
CA ASN A 365 -7.81 -10.34 24.20
C ASN A 365 -6.94 -11.59 24.44
N GLY A 366 -6.24 -12.11 23.41
CA GLY A 366 -5.30 -13.21 23.54
C GLY A 366 -4.82 -13.81 22.21
N GLY A 367 -4.00 -14.85 22.33
CA GLY A 367 -3.41 -15.57 21.20
C GLY A 367 -2.10 -14.97 20.69
N ASP A 368 -1.76 -15.27 19.44
CA ASP A 368 -0.50 -14.90 18.80
C ASP A 368 -0.42 -13.43 18.36
N LEU A 369 -1.57 -12.78 18.18
CA LEU A 369 -1.68 -11.37 17.80
C LEU A 369 -2.44 -10.61 18.91
N ARG A 370 -1.71 -9.96 19.79
CA ARG A 370 -2.24 -9.33 21.01
C ARG A 370 -2.58 -7.84 20.85
N PHE A 371 -2.08 -7.22 19.79
CA PHE A 371 -2.27 -5.80 19.52
C PHE A 371 -3.09 -5.62 18.24
N ILE A 372 -4.36 -5.98 18.32
CA ILE A 372 -5.38 -5.70 17.31
C ILE A 372 -6.44 -4.83 17.96
N LYS A 373 -6.84 -3.78 17.29
CA LYS A 373 -7.98 -2.97 17.68
C LYS A 373 -8.66 -2.42 16.43
N GLY A 374 -9.98 -2.38 16.44
CA GLY A 374 -10.72 -1.88 15.29
C GLY A 374 -12.19 -1.62 15.57
N GLN A 375 -12.81 -1.00 14.59
CA GLN A 375 -14.26 -0.83 14.51
C GLN A 375 -14.72 -0.91 13.07
N MET A 376 -15.93 -1.35 12.86
CA MET A 376 -16.65 -1.27 11.60
C MET A 376 -18.03 -0.68 11.82
N GLY A 377 -18.49 0.10 10.87
CA GLY A 377 -19.83 0.66 10.91
C GLY A 377 -20.36 0.94 9.50
N PHE A 378 -21.69 0.81 9.34
CA PHE A 378 -22.41 1.10 8.12
C PHE A 378 -23.21 2.39 8.27
N THR A 379 -23.05 3.30 7.30
CA THR A 379 -23.86 4.51 7.17
C THR A 379 -24.70 4.39 5.92
N GLU A 380 -26.00 4.47 6.07
CA GLU A 380 -26.93 4.49 4.93
C GLU A 380 -26.80 5.81 4.17
N LEU A 381 -26.78 5.71 2.85
CA LEU A 381 -26.79 6.82 1.91
C LEU A 381 -27.95 6.65 0.93
N ASN A 382 -28.32 7.74 0.22
CA ASN A 382 -29.47 7.71 -0.71
C ASN A 382 -29.43 6.60 -1.79
N GLN A 383 -28.23 6.08 -2.12
CA GLN A 383 -28.06 5.10 -3.20
C GLN A 383 -27.38 3.80 -2.74
N GLY A 384 -27.29 3.57 -1.44
CA GLY A 384 -26.63 2.39 -0.88
C GLY A 384 -26.03 2.64 0.50
N THR A 385 -24.95 1.96 0.80
CA THR A 385 -24.32 1.96 2.12
C THR A 385 -22.84 2.28 2.02
N LEU A 386 -22.35 3.13 2.89
CA LEU A 386 -20.92 3.38 3.09
C LEU A 386 -20.45 2.60 4.33
N LEU A 387 -19.58 1.62 4.14
CA LEU A 387 -18.84 0.99 5.24
C LEU A 387 -17.67 1.90 5.64
N LYS A 388 -17.51 2.14 6.92
CA LYS A 388 -16.29 2.66 7.55
C LYS A 388 -15.64 1.54 8.35
N MET A 389 -14.37 1.30 8.14
CA MET A 389 -13.56 0.34 8.90
C MET A 389 -12.26 1.01 9.36
N THR A 390 -12.06 1.11 10.67
CA THR A 390 -10.82 1.62 11.27
C THR A 390 -10.12 0.50 12.00
N THR A 391 -8.88 0.20 11.66
CA THR A 391 -8.12 -0.87 12.32
C THR A 391 -6.65 -0.53 12.49
N SER A 392 -6.05 -1.18 13.48
CA SER A 392 -4.61 -1.33 13.62
C SER A 392 -4.26 -2.76 14.01
N MET A 393 -3.07 -3.21 13.61
CA MET A 393 -2.52 -4.51 14.03
C MET A 393 -1.01 -4.40 14.16
N LYS A 394 -0.45 -4.92 15.25
CA LYS A 394 0.99 -5.04 15.47
C LYS A 394 1.36 -6.48 15.75
N ILE A 395 2.41 -6.93 15.11
CA ILE A 395 3.07 -8.20 15.38
C ILE A 395 4.08 -7.97 16.50
N ASP A 396 3.92 -8.67 17.62
CA ASP A 396 4.80 -8.55 18.79
C ASP A 396 5.75 -9.75 18.95
N GLU A 397 6.47 -9.79 20.08
CA GLU A 397 7.43 -10.86 20.39
C GLU A 397 6.79 -12.23 20.58
N LYS A 398 5.51 -12.32 20.89
CA LYS A 398 4.79 -13.59 21.13
C LYS A 398 4.23 -14.21 19.86
N ALA A 399 4.18 -13.44 18.77
CA ALA A 399 3.75 -13.99 17.49
C ALA A 399 4.69 -15.12 17.01
N PRO A 400 4.21 -16.08 16.23
CA PRO A 400 5.03 -17.12 15.63
C PRO A 400 6.23 -16.54 14.87
N PHE A 401 7.34 -17.27 14.86
CA PHE A 401 8.63 -16.81 14.30
C PHE A 401 8.49 -16.18 12.92
N LEU A 402 7.75 -16.82 12.01
CA LEU A 402 7.58 -16.34 10.63
C LEU A 402 6.81 -15.01 10.54
N LEU A 403 5.85 -14.78 11.47
CA LEU A 403 5.18 -13.48 11.57
C LEU A 403 6.11 -12.44 12.19
N ARG A 404 6.82 -12.79 13.27
CA ARG A 404 7.74 -11.87 13.95
C ARG A 404 8.80 -11.28 13.01
N ALA A 405 9.29 -12.09 12.10
CA ALA A 405 10.31 -11.64 11.18
C ALA A 405 9.78 -10.62 10.15
N MET A 406 8.47 -10.50 9.96
CA MET A 406 7.89 -9.38 9.18
C MET A 406 8.10 -8.02 9.87
N ARG A 407 8.41 -7.98 11.16
CA ARG A 407 8.75 -6.73 11.88
C ARG A 407 10.05 -6.08 11.39
N SER A 408 10.90 -6.83 10.70
CA SER A 408 12.10 -6.26 10.06
C SER A 408 11.77 -5.41 8.83
N LEU A 409 10.55 -5.50 8.30
CA LEU A 409 10.10 -4.63 7.21
C LEU A 409 9.88 -3.21 7.74
N PRO A 410 10.42 -2.20 7.08
CA PRO A 410 10.06 -0.82 7.38
C PRO A 410 8.54 -0.63 7.27
N TYR A 411 7.95 0.10 8.21
CA TYR A 411 6.50 0.37 8.23
C TYR A 411 5.65 -0.91 8.16
N HIS A 412 6.09 -1.99 8.84
CA HIS A 412 5.43 -3.30 8.84
C HIS A 412 3.97 -3.26 9.33
N ASP A 413 3.59 -2.23 10.05
CA ASP A 413 2.22 -1.97 10.52
C ASP A 413 1.32 -1.29 9.47
N VAL A 414 1.91 -0.67 8.41
CA VAL A 414 1.14 -0.09 7.29
C VAL A 414 0.47 -1.17 6.45
N LEU A 415 1.16 -2.27 6.19
CA LEU A 415 0.62 -3.36 5.36
C LEU A 415 -0.69 -3.94 5.92
N PRO A 416 -0.76 -4.39 7.20
CA PRO A 416 -2.02 -4.89 7.75
C PRO A 416 -3.09 -3.79 7.90
N ALA A 417 -2.71 -2.56 8.24
CA ALA A 417 -3.67 -1.49 8.43
C ALA A 417 -4.31 -1.05 7.10
N VAL A 418 -3.52 -0.66 6.09
CA VAL A 418 -4.05 -0.17 4.80
C VAL A 418 -4.42 -1.32 3.88
N GLY A 419 -3.48 -2.25 3.66
CA GLY A 419 -3.67 -3.36 2.72
C GLY A 419 -4.71 -4.36 3.24
N GLY A 420 -4.66 -4.70 4.53
CA GLY A 420 -5.63 -5.59 5.17
C GLY A 420 -7.05 -5.06 5.08
N ASN A 421 -7.27 -3.78 5.41
CA ASN A 421 -8.57 -3.15 5.29
C ASN A 421 -9.05 -3.12 3.82
N ALA A 422 -8.18 -2.74 2.88
CA ALA A 422 -8.55 -2.70 1.47
C ALA A 422 -8.96 -4.09 0.95
N VAL A 423 -8.22 -5.14 1.32
CA VAL A 423 -8.57 -6.52 1.00
C VAL A 423 -9.93 -6.90 1.62
N PHE A 424 -10.11 -6.62 2.90
CA PHE A 424 -11.32 -7.01 3.63
C PHE A 424 -12.58 -6.41 2.99
N VAL A 425 -12.60 -5.09 2.77
CA VAL A 425 -13.77 -4.42 2.22
C VAL A 425 -14.05 -4.81 0.75
N GLN A 426 -13.00 -5.09 -0.03
CA GLN A 426 -13.17 -5.57 -1.40
C GLN A 426 -13.65 -7.03 -1.46
N LYS A 427 -13.27 -7.87 -0.50
CA LYS A 427 -13.81 -9.24 -0.38
C LYS A 427 -15.30 -9.23 -0.03
N ILE A 428 -15.76 -8.32 0.83
CA ILE A 428 -17.20 -8.10 1.05
C ILE A 428 -17.85 -7.74 -0.28
N LYS A 429 -17.31 -6.76 -1.01
CA LYS A 429 -17.85 -6.31 -2.29
C LYS A 429 -17.97 -7.42 -3.34
N ALA A 430 -17.02 -8.34 -3.37
CA ALA A 430 -17.07 -9.49 -4.26
C ALA A 430 -18.13 -10.54 -3.88
N LYS A 431 -18.76 -10.43 -2.69
CA LYS A 431 -19.79 -11.31 -2.15
C LYS A 431 -21.19 -10.68 -2.12
N THR A 432 -21.28 -9.42 -2.45
CA THR A 432 -22.50 -8.60 -2.49
C THR A 432 -22.79 -8.10 -3.91
#